data_a2d2d304bc3531b41e8f5be10594037d
#
_entry.id   a2d2d304bc3531b41e8f5be10594037d
#
_cell.length_a   1.000
_cell.length_b   1.000
_cell.length_c   1.000
_cell.angle_alpha   90.00
_cell.angle_beta   90.00
_cell.angle_gamma   90.00
#
_symmetry.space_group_name_H-M   'P 1'
#
loop_
_entity.id
_entity.type
_entity.pdbx_description
1 polymer ?
#
loop_
_entity_poly.entity_id
_entity_poly.type
_entity_poly.pdbx_seq_one_letter_code
_entity_poly.pdbx_strand_id
1 'polypeptide(L)'
;MNLDHVFKKTLVRPFAGIRKKPEVPEGLLCKCSMCKKAIVAEDVRKNFYVCPSCNGYFRVRAQERIARIADEGSFLEWDKDLVGKNPMEFEGYEEKIAAARLKTRLKEAVVTGQCTIGGEPCVLCVMDGRFMMASMGEAVGEKITRAAEEATKKKLPIIIFTCSGGARMQEGIISLMQMAKTSSALKRHSDEGLLYISVLTDPTTGGVTASFAMEADIILAEPKALIGFAGPRVIEQTTGQRLPAGFQRAEFLLEHGFVDRIVERHEQKKVLTDILHLHSVSAELKISSFAEKTEIENVKAAEENIQKKYSAWDRVCFSRDKKRPIGYDYINALIDQFYEFHGDRIMTDDKAVTAGIGFFNGQPVTVIAQEKNENFGMCSPQGYRKALRLMRQAEKFHRPILCFVDTPGAACGIEAEEHGQGEAIARNLFEMSSLKTPILSILIGEGGSGGALALAVADEVWMMENAVYSILSPEGFSSILWKDSKRAKEAADSMKLTAADLKKAGIVERVFEEPEHFSKDQMEDVAEALRSQIDQFLLKYGSMDSIELCEHRYQRFRKY
;
A
#
# COMPACT_ATOMS: atom_id res chain seq x y z
N MET A 1 10.42 -65.82 64.91
CA MET A 1 11.79 -65.75 64.41
C MET A 1 11.78 -65.40 62.94
N ASN A 2 12.35 -64.22 62.69
CA ASN A 2 12.32 -63.58 61.35
C ASN A 2 13.10 -64.37 60.27
N LEU A 3 12.48 -64.55 59.12
CA LEU A 3 13.12 -65.10 57.94
C LEU A 3 13.18 -64.04 56.78
N ASP A 4 13.93 -62.97 57.06
CA ASP A 4 14.07 -61.87 56.15
C ASP A 4 15.45 -61.68 55.53
N HIS A 5 16.17 -62.77 55.26
CA HIS A 5 17.54 -62.61 54.78
C HIS A 5 18.00 -63.65 53.73
N VAL A 6 17.17 -64.02 52.79
CA VAL A 6 17.68 -64.79 51.63
C VAL A 6 16.89 -64.47 50.38
N PHE A 7 17.11 -63.35 49.71
CA PHE A 7 16.94 -63.21 48.25
C PHE A 7 17.43 -61.83 47.79
N LYS A 8 18.73 -61.60 47.81
CA LYS A 8 19.32 -60.59 46.95
C LYS A 8 19.38 -61.19 45.55
N LYS A 9 18.33 -60.98 44.75
CA LYS A 9 18.40 -61.18 43.31
C LYS A 9 19.14 -59.98 42.69
N THR A 10 20.35 -60.29 42.21
CA THR A 10 21.11 -59.42 41.31
C THR A 10 20.32 -59.23 40.03
N LEU A 11 19.57 -58.15 39.93
CA LEU A 11 18.96 -57.71 38.65
C LEU A 11 20.08 -57.16 37.78
N VAL A 12 20.55 -58.02 36.86
CA VAL A 12 21.32 -57.61 35.69
C VAL A 12 20.37 -56.73 34.87
N ARG A 13 20.60 -55.42 34.88
CA ARG A 13 19.91 -54.50 33.98
C ARG A 13 20.32 -54.86 32.56
N PRO A 14 19.37 -55.23 31.67
CA PRO A 14 19.72 -55.37 30.25
C PRO A 14 20.14 -53.98 29.76
N PHE A 15 21.24 -53.95 29.00
CA PHE A 15 21.70 -52.78 28.26
C PHE A 15 20.51 -52.17 27.50
N ALA A 16 20.05 -51.03 27.94
CA ALA A 16 19.11 -50.24 27.17
C ALA A 16 19.85 -49.77 25.93
N GLY A 17 19.71 -50.56 24.86
CA GLY A 17 20.14 -50.14 23.54
C GLY A 17 19.52 -48.76 23.29
N ILE A 18 20.38 -47.80 23.00
CA ILE A 18 19.99 -46.47 22.56
C ILE A 18 19.12 -46.67 21.32
N ARG A 19 17.80 -46.72 21.48
CA ARG A 19 16.88 -46.61 20.36
C ARG A 19 17.14 -45.22 19.80
N LYS A 20 17.96 -45.14 18.73
CA LYS A 20 17.97 -43.96 17.86
C LYS A 20 16.50 -43.65 17.56
N LYS A 21 16.01 -42.52 18.03
CA LYS A 21 14.70 -42.00 17.59
C LYS A 21 14.76 -42.01 16.07
N PRO A 22 13.77 -42.60 15.39
CA PRO A 22 13.76 -42.58 13.94
C PRO A 22 13.86 -41.11 13.51
N GLU A 23 14.95 -40.71 12.87
CA GLU A 23 15.11 -39.42 12.26
C GLU A 23 14.15 -39.38 11.09
N VAL A 24 13.06 -38.65 11.25
CA VAL A 24 12.14 -38.35 10.16
C VAL A 24 12.89 -37.40 9.23
N PRO A 25 13.05 -37.76 7.93
CA PRO A 25 13.72 -36.89 6.97
C PRO A 25 13.11 -35.49 6.99
N GLU A 26 13.97 -34.47 7.00
CA GLU A 26 13.49 -33.06 6.94
C GLU A 26 12.58 -32.86 5.73
N GLY A 27 11.40 -32.27 5.96
CA GLY A 27 10.41 -31.98 4.93
C GLY A 27 9.40 -33.11 4.65
N LEU A 28 9.50 -34.28 5.30
CA LEU A 28 8.51 -35.35 5.15
C LEU A 28 7.17 -35.01 5.82
N LEU A 29 7.21 -34.33 6.93
CA LEU A 29 6.03 -33.88 7.69
C LEU A 29 5.94 -32.36 7.76
N CYS A 30 4.72 -31.83 7.67
CA CYS A 30 4.39 -30.45 7.96
C CYS A 30 3.33 -30.35 9.06
N LYS A 31 3.38 -29.30 9.86
CA LYS A 31 2.42 -29.04 10.93
C LYS A 31 1.37 -28.06 10.45
N CYS A 32 0.11 -28.43 10.48
CA CYS A 32 -0.98 -27.52 10.18
C CYS A 32 -1.05 -26.39 11.22
N SER A 33 -1.11 -25.15 10.77
CA SER A 33 -1.21 -23.96 11.64
C SER A 33 -2.55 -23.90 12.37
N MET A 34 -3.62 -24.47 11.79
CA MET A 34 -4.97 -24.45 12.36
C MET A 34 -5.22 -25.63 13.32
N CYS A 35 -5.23 -26.87 12.85
CA CYS A 35 -5.52 -28.03 13.70
C CYS A 35 -4.32 -28.59 14.46
N LYS A 36 -3.11 -28.04 14.24
CA LYS A 36 -1.85 -28.42 14.88
C LYS A 36 -1.36 -29.85 14.59
N LYS A 37 -2.09 -30.65 13.81
CA LYS A 37 -1.69 -32.02 13.44
C LYS A 37 -0.45 -32.02 12.54
N ALA A 38 0.40 -33.03 12.71
CA ALA A 38 1.46 -33.34 11.78
C ALA A 38 0.88 -34.15 10.61
N ILE A 39 1.20 -33.76 9.39
CA ILE A 39 0.63 -34.30 8.15
C ILE A 39 1.77 -34.55 7.18
N VAL A 40 1.66 -35.58 6.36
CA VAL A 40 2.65 -35.86 5.31
C VAL A 40 2.65 -34.70 4.30
N ALA A 41 3.81 -34.15 4.05
CA ALA A 41 3.95 -32.94 3.21
C ALA A 41 3.49 -33.21 1.76
N GLU A 42 3.65 -34.43 1.28
CA GLU A 42 3.21 -34.84 -0.05
C GLU A 42 1.68 -34.87 -0.16
N ASP A 43 0.97 -35.32 0.88
CA ASP A 43 -0.50 -35.31 0.91
C ASP A 43 -1.03 -33.87 0.87
N VAL A 44 -0.37 -32.95 1.59
CA VAL A 44 -0.70 -31.53 1.55
C VAL A 44 -0.48 -30.95 0.15
N ARG A 45 0.63 -31.32 -0.52
CA ARG A 45 0.90 -30.90 -1.91
C ARG A 45 -0.15 -31.43 -2.87
N LYS A 46 -0.46 -32.74 -2.82
CA LYS A 46 -1.49 -33.35 -3.66
C LYS A 46 -2.87 -32.69 -3.44
N ASN A 47 -3.18 -32.32 -2.21
CA ASN A 47 -4.42 -31.62 -1.85
C ASN A 47 -4.31 -30.09 -1.98
N PHE A 48 -3.62 -29.57 -2.98
CA PHE A 48 -3.51 -28.14 -3.29
C PHE A 48 -3.07 -27.26 -2.11
N TYR A 49 -2.22 -27.78 -1.22
CA TYR A 49 -1.80 -27.11 0.01
C TYR A 49 -2.97 -26.79 0.96
N VAL A 50 -4.00 -27.59 0.94
CA VAL A 50 -5.12 -27.59 1.90
C VAL A 50 -4.94 -28.78 2.85
N CYS A 51 -5.15 -28.56 4.13
CA CYS A 51 -5.02 -29.60 5.16
C CYS A 51 -6.10 -30.66 4.98
N PRO A 52 -5.76 -31.95 4.76
CA PRO A 52 -6.75 -33.01 4.59
C PRO A 52 -7.55 -33.30 5.88
N SER A 53 -7.09 -32.81 7.05
CA SER A 53 -7.75 -33.06 8.33
C SER A 53 -8.74 -31.95 8.76
N CYS A 54 -8.54 -30.68 8.34
CA CYS A 54 -9.36 -29.56 8.81
C CYS A 54 -9.68 -28.53 7.73
N ASN A 55 -9.32 -28.79 6.49
CA ASN A 55 -9.45 -27.87 5.36
C ASN A 55 -8.81 -26.49 5.61
N GLY A 56 -7.75 -26.44 6.46
CA GLY A 56 -6.96 -25.24 6.68
C GLY A 56 -5.97 -25.01 5.54
N TYR A 57 -5.81 -23.76 5.12
CA TYR A 57 -4.95 -23.36 4.01
C TYR A 57 -3.51 -23.19 4.48
N PHE A 58 -2.55 -23.83 3.82
CA PHE A 58 -1.13 -23.58 3.98
C PHE A 58 -0.71 -22.45 3.03
N ARG A 59 0.35 -21.71 3.39
CA ARG A 59 0.98 -20.75 2.47
C ARG A 59 1.66 -21.50 1.33
N VAL A 60 1.44 -21.04 0.10
CA VAL A 60 1.99 -21.62 -1.12
C VAL A 60 3.19 -20.80 -1.59
N ARG A 61 4.24 -21.46 -2.04
CA ARG A 61 5.41 -20.80 -2.64
C ARG A 61 5.05 -20.27 -4.03
N ALA A 62 5.68 -19.17 -4.44
CA ALA A 62 5.40 -18.58 -5.75
C ALA A 62 5.56 -19.58 -6.90
N GLN A 63 6.67 -20.33 -6.95
CA GLN A 63 6.93 -21.31 -7.99
C GLN A 63 5.88 -22.44 -8.03
N GLU A 64 5.43 -22.90 -6.85
CA GLU A 64 4.40 -23.93 -6.75
C GLU A 64 3.03 -23.42 -7.21
N ARG A 65 2.74 -22.15 -6.95
CA ARG A 65 1.50 -21.52 -7.45
C ARG A 65 1.57 -21.34 -8.96
N ILE A 66 2.67 -20.82 -9.49
CA ILE A 66 2.90 -20.68 -10.93
C ILE A 66 2.74 -22.02 -11.64
N ALA A 67 3.38 -23.08 -11.13
CA ALA A 67 3.29 -24.42 -11.72
C ALA A 67 1.88 -25.03 -11.73
N ARG A 68 0.97 -24.53 -10.86
CA ARG A 68 -0.42 -25.00 -10.81
C ARG A 68 -1.37 -24.17 -11.66
N ILE A 69 -1.05 -22.91 -11.87
CA ILE A 69 -1.92 -21.95 -12.56
C ILE A 69 -1.54 -21.84 -14.03
N ALA A 70 -0.27 -21.60 -14.34
CA ALA A 70 0.21 -21.52 -15.72
C ALA A 70 0.15 -22.88 -16.42
N ASP A 71 0.10 -22.85 -17.73
CA ASP A 71 0.27 -24.06 -18.54
C ASP A 71 1.72 -24.53 -18.48
N GLU A 72 1.92 -25.83 -18.59
CA GLU A 72 3.23 -26.45 -18.43
C GLU A 72 4.25 -25.86 -19.42
N GLY A 73 5.38 -25.37 -18.88
CA GLY A 73 6.45 -24.78 -19.67
C GLY A 73 6.17 -23.39 -20.28
N SER A 74 4.99 -22.82 -20.05
CA SER A 74 4.62 -21.53 -20.65
C SER A 74 5.15 -20.31 -19.90
N PHE A 75 5.53 -20.43 -18.62
CA PHE A 75 5.92 -19.28 -17.78
C PHE A 75 7.33 -18.80 -18.11
N LEU A 76 7.42 -17.56 -18.59
CA LEU A 76 8.68 -16.83 -18.83
C LEU A 76 8.85 -15.77 -17.75
N GLU A 77 9.78 -16.00 -16.80
CA GLU A 77 10.04 -15.06 -15.70
C GLU A 77 10.72 -13.78 -16.20
N TRP A 78 10.23 -12.62 -15.74
CA TRP A 78 10.76 -11.30 -16.00
C TRP A 78 11.48 -10.74 -14.78
N ASP A 79 12.42 -9.82 -14.99
CA ASP A 79 13.12 -9.11 -13.93
C ASP A 79 13.66 -10.01 -12.81
N LYS A 80 14.13 -11.21 -13.18
CA LYS A 80 14.59 -12.24 -12.24
C LYS A 80 15.69 -11.76 -11.31
N ASP A 81 16.58 -10.89 -11.79
CA ASP A 81 17.75 -10.41 -11.05
C ASP A 81 17.53 -9.04 -10.40
N LEU A 82 16.35 -8.45 -10.54
CA LEU A 82 16.01 -7.19 -9.90
C LEU A 82 15.93 -7.37 -8.38
N VAL A 83 16.68 -6.55 -7.65
CA VAL A 83 16.81 -6.59 -6.20
C VAL A 83 16.66 -5.19 -5.60
N GLY A 84 15.99 -5.10 -4.45
CA GLY A 84 15.89 -3.87 -3.70
C GLY A 84 17.20 -3.43 -3.06
N LYS A 85 17.29 -2.15 -2.79
CA LYS A 85 18.37 -1.46 -2.08
C LYS A 85 17.98 -1.20 -0.63
N ASN A 86 18.86 -0.54 0.11
CA ASN A 86 18.58 -0.02 1.45
C ASN A 86 18.51 1.51 1.39
N PRO A 87 17.41 2.10 0.88
CA PRO A 87 17.33 3.53 0.60
C PRO A 87 17.33 4.40 1.85
N MET A 88 17.01 3.81 3.01
CA MET A 88 16.97 4.48 4.30
C MET A 88 18.21 4.22 5.16
N GLU A 89 19.19 3.47 4.64
CA GLU A 89 20.37 3.03 5.39
C GLU A 89 19.99 2.37 6.74
N PHE A 90 18.87 1.61 6.73
CA PHE A 90 18.33 0.99 7.94
C PHE A 90 19.25 -0.12 8.43
N GLU A 91 19.69 0.00 9.68
CA GLU A 91 20.65 -0.92 10.30
C GLU A 91 20.13 -2.37 10.32
N GLY A 92 20.98 -3.32 9.93
CA GLY A 92 20.66 -4.74 9.88
C GLY A 92 19.65 -5.15 8.80
N TYR A 93 19.28 -4.24 7.89
CA TYR A 93 18.33 -4.56 6.83
C TYR A 93 18.96 -5.40 5.71
N GLU A 94 20.19 -5.10 5.34
CA GLU A 94 20.93 -5.84 4.31
C GLU A 94 21.15 -7.30 4.73
N GLU A 95 21.51 -7.54 6.00
CA GLU A 95 21.65 -8.88 6.57
C GLU A 95 20.31 -9.64 6.54
N LYS A 96 19.21 -8.96 6.88
CA LYS A 96 17.86 -9.57 6.81
C LYS A 96 17.49 -9.96 5.38
N ILE A 97 17.76 -9.11 4.39
CA ILE A 97 17.52 -9.42 2.98
C ILE A 97 18.40 -10.59 2.55
N ALA A 98 19.70 -10.57 2.87
CA ALA A 98 20.62 -11.65 2.54
C ALA A 98 20.17 -12.99 3.13
N ALA A 99 19.77 -13.00 4.39
CA ALA A 99 19.23 -14.19 5.05
C ALA A 99 17.91 -14.67 4.39
N ALA A 100 17.02 -13.74 4.01
CA ALA A 100 15.79 -14.07 3.32
C ALA A 100 16.07 -14.69 1.94
N ARG A 101 17.00 -14.13 1.17
CA ARG A 101 17.44 -14.68 -0.13
C ARG A 101 18.01 -16.09 0.01
N LEU A 102 18.90 -16.29 0.98
CA LEU A 102 19.50 -17.61 1.24
C LEU A 102 18.43 -18.66 1.60
N LYS A 103 17.50 -18.29 2.50
CA LYS A 103 16.45 -19.19 2.99
C LYS A 103 15.41 -19.51 1.95
N THR A 104 15.00 -18.55 1.13
CA THR A 104 13.88 -18.70 0.19
C THR A 104 14.31 -19.04 -1.21
N ARG A 105 15.55 -18.77 -1.58
CA ARG A 105 16.12 -18.79 -2.93
C ARG A 105 15.45 -17.80 -3.89
N LEU A 106 14.72 -16.82 -3.36
CA LEU A 106 14.13 -15.72 -4.10
C LEU A 106 15.06 -14.50 -4.05
N LYS A 107 15.08 -13.73 -5.10
CA LYS A 107 15.76 -12.42 -5.13
C LYS A 107 14.93 -11.35 -4.42
N GLU A 108 13.59 -11.43 -4.58
CA GLU A 108 12.62 -10.54 -3.94
C GLU A 108 11.26 -11.25 -3.74
N ALA A 109 10.32 -10.61 -3.06
CA ALA A 109 9.07 -11.17 -2.58
C ALA A 109 7.98 -11.37 -3.65
N VAL A 110 8.25 -11.07 -4.91
CA VAL A 110 7.33 -11.28 -6.03
C VAL A 110 8.06 -11.89 -7.22
N VAL A 111 7.42 -12.83 -7.88
CA VAL A 111 7.83 -13.40 -9.16
C VAL A 111 6.86 -12.91 -10.22
N THR A 112 7.37 -12.33 -11.31
CA THR A 112 6.58 -11.74 -12.40
C THR A 112 6.99 -12.35 -13.73
N GLY A 113 6.06 -12.52 -14.64
CA GLY A 113 6.35 -13.06 -15.96
C GLY A 113 5.11 -13.18 -16.84
N GLN A 114 5.33 -13.62 -18.08
CA GLN A 114 4.27 -13.94 -19.04
C GLN A 114 4.04 -15.45 -19.07
N CYS A 115 2.80 -15.88 -19.25
CA CYS A 115 2.44 -17.28 -19.42
C CYS A 115 1.15 -17.42 -20.24
N THR A 116 0.71 -18.68 -20.42
CA THR A 116 -0.67 -18.99 -20.78
C THR A 116 -1.36 -19.71 -19.63
N ILE A 117 -2.67 -19.52 -19.52
CA ILE A 117 -3.55 -20.22 -18.57
C ILE A 117 -4.73 -20.78 -19.38
N GLY A 118 -4.78 -22.11 -19.53
CA GLY A 118 -5.78 -22.73 -20.41
C GLY A 118 -5.68 -22.31 -21.87
N GLY A 119 -4.47 -22.01 -22.36
CA GLY A 119 -4.19 -21.50 -23.68
C GLY A 119 -4.26 -19.97 -23.83
N GLU A 120 -4.90 -19.25 -22.90
CA GLU A 120 -5.06 -17.79 -22.97
C GLU A 120 -3.78 -17.07 -22.47
N PRO A 121 -3.18 -16.18 -23.27
CA PRO A 121 -1.96 -15.47 -22.89
C PRO A 121 -2.26 -14.39 -21.83
N CYS A 122 -1.40 -14.29 -20.81
CA CYS A 122 -1.53 -13.30 -19.76
C CYS A 122 -0.19 -12.98 -19.09
N VAL A 123 -0.16 -11.90 -18.31
CA VAL A 123 0.92 -11.60 -17.37
C VAL A 123 0.53 -12.09 -15.99
N LEU A 124 1.42 -12.80 -15.32
CA LEU A 124 1.20 -13.40 -14.01
C LEU A 124 2.23 -12.89 -13.00
N CYS A 125 1.75 -12.30 -11.91
CA CYS A 125 2.54 -11.86 -10.78
C CYS A 125 2.15 -12.68 -9.55
N VAL A 126 3.12 -13.27 -8.85
CA VAL A 126 2.86 -14.09 -7.65
C VAL A 126 3.75 -13.66 -6.50
N MET A 127 3.14 -13.14 -5.43
CA MET A 127 3.84 -12.77 -4.21
C MET A 127 4.13 -13.98 -3.33
N ASP A 128 5.24 -13.95 -2.59
CA ASP A 128 5.70 -15.06 -1.73
C ASP A 128 5.99 -14.59 -0.30
N GLY A 129 5.11 -14.94 0.61
CA GLY A 129 5.17 -14.54 2.02
C GLY A 129 6.37 -15.08 2.81
N ARG A 130 7.18 -15.97 2.24
CA ARG A 130 8.41 -16.45 2.87
C ARG A 130 9.51 -15.39 2.85
N PHE A 131 9.51 -14.50 1.86
CA PHE A 131 10.45 -13.39 1.78
C PHE A 131 9.86 -12.18 2.53
N MET A 132 10.30 -11.93 3.74
CA MET A 132 9.89 -10.80 4.60
C MET A 132 8.37 -10.56 4.67
N MET A 133 7.58 -11.62 4.77
CA MET A 133 6.11 -11.58 4.75
C MET A 133 5.53 -10.95 3.46
N ALA A 134 6.27 -11.00 2.38
CA ALA A 134 5.97 -10.35 1.11
C ALA A 134 5.64 -8.86 1.25
N SER A 135 6.27 -8.16 2.19
CA SER A 135 6.12 -6.72 2.32
C SER A 135 6.60 -6.00 1.07
N MET A 136 5.82 -5.00 0.63
CA MET A 136 6.11 -4.22 -0.57
C MET A 136 7.19 -3.18 -0.28
N GLY A 137 8.37 -3.36 -0.85
CA GLY A 137 9.45 -2.38 -0.94
C GLY A 137 9.68 -1.96 -2.38
N GLU A 138 10.75 -1.17 -2.62
CA GLU A 138 11.13 -0.64 -3.94
C GLU A 138 11.10 -1.71 -5.04
N ALA A 139 11.78 -2.84 -4.83
CA ALA A 139 11.88 -3.88 -5.84
C ALA A 139 10.56 -4.62 -6.10
N VAL A 140 9.72 -4.82 -5.09
CA VAL A 140 8.39 -5.43 -5.28
C VAL A 140 7.51 -4.51 -6.11
N GLY A 141 7.45 -3.22 -5.73
CA GLY A 141 6.70 -2.21 -6.48
C GLY A 141 7.20 -2.07 -7.91
N GLU A 142 8.52 -2.01 -8.11
CA GLU A 142 9.13 -1.94 -9.44
C GLU A 142 8.78 -3.13 -10.32
N LYS A 143 8.88 -4.36 -9.80
CA LYS A 143 8.54 -5.57 -10.57
C LYS A 143 7.07 -5.60 -10.98
N ILE A 144 6.14 -5.22 -10.09
CA ILE A 144 4.70 -5.14 -10.40
C ILE A 144 4.44 -4.03 -11.42
N THR A 145 5.07 -2.86 -11.26
CA THR A 145 4.97 -1.74 -12.20
C THR A 145 5.42 -2.14 -13.60
N ARG A 146 6.62 -2.72 -13.73
CA ARG A 146 7.12 -3.20 -15.04
C ARG A 146 6.23 -4.28 -15.64
N ALA A 147 5.70 -5.18 -14.81
CA ALA A 147 4.78 -6.20 -15.29
C ALA A 147 3.49 -5.57 -15.86
N ALA A 148 2.93 -4.55 -15.20
CA ALA A 148 1.76 -3.82 -15.68
C ALA A 148 2.07 -3.01 -16.96
N GLU A 149 3.20 -2.30 -17.01
CA GLU A 149 3.68 -1.57 -18.19
C GLU A 149 3.86 -2.50 -19.40
N GLU A 150 4.50 -3.65 -19.20
CA GLU A 150 4.75 -4.62 -20.28
C GLU A 150 3.46 -5.34 -20.69
N ALA A 151 2.54 -5.62 -19.73
CA ALA A 151 1.20 -6.13 -20.04
C ALA A 151 0.41 -5.14 -20.91
N THR A 152 0.45 -3.86 -20.56
CA THR A 152 -0.20 -2.78 -21.33
C THR A 152 0.36 -2.69 -22.74
N LYS A 153 1.68 -2.67 -22.88
CA LYS A 153 2.37 -2.63 -24.18
C LYS A 153 2.03 -3.83 -25.08
N LYS A 154 1.93 -5.03 -24.46
CA LYS A 154 1.60 -6.27 -25.19
C LYS A 154 0.10 -6.50 -25.36
N LYS A 155 -0.74 -5.64 -24.81
CA LYS A 155 -2.21 -5.79 -24.79
C LYS A 155 -2.65 -7.10 -24.15
N LEU A 156 -2.02 -7.50 -23.05
CA LEU A 156 -2.30 -8.73 -22.31
C LEU A 156 -3.03 -8.42 -21.00
N PRO A 157 -3.94 -9.28 -20.55
CA PRO A 157 -4.48 -9.21 -19.20
C PRO A 157 -3.38 -9.46 -18.15
N ILE A 158 -3.53 -8.87 -16.96
CA ILE A 158 -2.63 -9.09 -15.84
C ILE A 158 -3.37 -9.74 -14.67
N ILE A 159 -2.71 -10.74 -14.05
CA ILE A 159 -3.21 -11.45 -12.88
C ILE A 159 -2.19 -11.33 -11.76
N ILE A 160 -2.61 -10.85 -10.58
CA ILE A 160 -1.74 -10.71 -9.42
C ILE A 160 -2.26 -11.55 -8.25
N PHE A 161 -1.51 -12.58 -7.86
CA PHE A 161 -1.73 -13.28 -6.60
C PHE A 161 -1.07 -12.51 -5.47
N THR A 162 -1.87 -11.88 -4.63
CA THR A 162 -1.39 -11.05 -3.54
C THR A 162 -1.16 -11.87 -2.28
N CYS A 163 -0.09 -11.57 -1.57
CA CYS A 163 0.20 -12.09 -0.23
C CYS A 163 1.14 -11.08 0.43
N SER A 164 0.70 -10.34 1.45
CA SER A 164 1.56 -9.33 2.04
C SER A 164 1.18 -8.95 3.46
N GLY A 165 2.20 -8.64 4.27
CA GLY A 165 2.04 -7.95 5.54
C GLY A 165 1.95 -6.43 5.42
N GLY A 166 1.91 -5.86 4.20
CA GLY A 166 1.84 -4.42 3.94
C GLY A 166 3.11 -3.84 3.33
N ALA A 167 3.31 -2.54 3.46
CA ALA A 167 4.49 -1.85 2.99
C ALA A 167 5.74 -2.19 3.83
N ARG A 168 6.91 -2.20 3.20
CA ARG A 168 8.20 -2.57 3.83
C ARG A 168 8.75 -1.40 4.63
N MET A 169 8.55 -1.44 5.93
CA MET A 169 8.85 -0.34 6.86
C MET A 169 10.34 0.06 6.87
N GLN A 170 11.26 -0.87 6.63
CA GLN A 170 12.70 -0.61 6.55
C GLN A 170 13.08 0.28 5.37
N GLU A 171 12.26 0.35 4.35
CA GLU A 171 12.43 1.22 3.19
C GLU A 171 11.64 2.54 3.32
N GLY A 172 10.97 2.76 4.47
CA GLY A 172 10.34 4.02 4.85
C GLY A 172 9.42 4.58 3.79
N ILE A 173 9.60 5.86 3.49
CA ILE A 173 8.79 6.60 2.51
C ILE A 173 8.86 6.01 1.09
N ILE A 174 9.98 5.38 0.70
CA ILE A 174 10.11 4.78 -0.62
C ILE A 174 9.13 3.61 -0.80
N SER A 175 8.92 2.80 0.25
CA SER A 175 7.90 1.75 0.20
C SER A 175 6.47 2.30 0.15
N LEU A 176 6.22 3.47 0.75
CA LEU A 176 4.93 4.16 0.62
C LEU A 176 4.69 4.64 -0.82
N MET A 177 5.73 5.18 -1.48
CA MET A 177 5.64 5.62 -2.88
C MET A 177 5.34 4.47 -3.85
N GLN A 178 5.68 3.22 -3.49
CA GLN A 178 5.33 2.06 -4.32
C GLN A 178 3.81 1.87 -4.46
N MET A 179 3.02 2.27 -3.47
CA MET A 179 1.55 2.23 -3.58
C MET A 179 1.10 3.10 -4.77
N ALA A 180 1.47 4.38 -4.80
CA ALA A 180 1.10 5.28 -5.89
C ALA A 180 1.67 4.83 -7.25
N LYS A 181 2.91 4.33 -7.27
CA LYS A 181 3.59 3.85 -8.47
C LYS A 181 2.87 2.65 -9.10
N THR A 182 2.54 1.63 -8.33
CA THR A 182 1.81 0.45 -8.82
C THR A 182 0.40 0.79 -9.26
N SER A 183 -0.33 1.61 -8.48
CA SER A 183 -1.67 2.09 -8.81
C SER A 183 -1.69 2.88 -10.13
N SER A 184 -0.69 3.75 -10.34
CA SER A 184 -0.58 4.53 -11.57
C SER A 184 -0.33 3.66 -12.81
N ALA A 185 0.48 2.61 -12.69
CA ALA A 185 0.75 1.69 -13.79
C ALA A 185 -0.49 0.85 -14.14
N LEU A 186 -1.20 0.36 -13.12
CA LEU A 186 -2.43 -0.42 -13.31
C LEU A 186 -3.57 0.47 -13.82
N LYS A 187 -3.62 1.75 -13.42
CA LYS A 187 -4.59 2.70 -13.99
C LYS A 187 -4.39 2.86 -15.49
N ARG A 188 -3.15 3.01 -15.97
CA ARG A 188 -2.86 3.05 -17.41
C ARG A 188 -3.24 1.77 -18.12
N HIS A 189 -3.03 0.63 -17.48
CA HIS A 189 -3.46 -0.67 -17.99
C HIS A 189 -4.98 -0.74 -18.16
N SER A 190 -5.72 -0.29 -17.15
CA SER A 190 -7.18 -0.21 -17.16
C SER A 190 -7.71 0.79 -18.21
N ASP A 191 -7.06 1.96 -18.38
CA ASP A 191 -7.45 2.98 -19.37
C ASP A 191 -7.30 2.48 -20.82
N GLU A 192 -6.42 1.51 -21.05
CA GLU A 192 -6.30 0.81 -22.34
C GLU A 192 -7.38 -0.29 -22.54
N GLY A 193 -8.31 -0.43 -21.59
CA GLY A 193 -9.39 -1.43 -21.64
C GLY A 193 -8.93 -2.86 -21.42
N LEU A 194 -7.81 -3.06 -20.72
CA LEU A 194 -7.20 -4.36 -20.47
C LEU A 194 -7.59 -4.90 -19.11
N LEU A 195 -7.84 -6.19 -19.03
CA LEU A 195 -8.32 -6.88 -17.83
C LEU A 195 -7.24 -6.99 -16.75
N TYR A 196 -7.58 -6.59 -15.53
CA TYR A 196 -6.81 -6.84 -14.32
C TYR A 196 -7.58 -7.74 -13.35
N ILE A 197 -6.98 -8.86 -12.93
CA ILE A 197 -7.53 -9.78 -11.92
C ILE A 197 -6.61 -9.80 -10.70
N SER A 198 -7.15 -9.52 -9.51
CA SER A 198 -6.47 -9.72 -8.23
C SER A 198 -6.97 -10.99 -7.55
N VAL A 199 -6.06 -11.84 -7.07
CA VAL A 199 -6.38 -13.04 -6.28
C VAL A 199 -5.79 -12.88 -4.89
N LEU A 200 -6.65 -12.57 -3.92
CA LEU A 200 -6.27 -12.26 -2.55
C LEU A 200 -5.98 -13.54 -1.76
N THR A 201 -4.76 -13.65 -1.20
CA THR A 201 -4.36 -14.82 -0.40
C THR A 201 -3.93 -14.43 1.02
N ASP A 202 -3.74 -15.40 1.91
CA ASP A 202 -3.46 -15.17 3.34
C ASP A 202 -1.97 -14.87 3.63
N PRO A 203 -1.65 -13.70 4.26
CA PRO A 203 -2.48 -12.52 4.45
C PRO A 203 -2.32 -11.51 3.29
N THR A 204 -3.32 -10.66 3.04
CA THR A 204 -3.21 -9.46 2.21
C THR A 204 -3.63 -8.27 3.05
N THR A 205 -2.66 -7.47 3.53
CA THR A 205 -2.93 -6.39 4.51
C THR A 205 -2.13 -5.12 4.20
N GLY A 206 -2.50 -4.03 4.86
CA GLY A 206 -1.78 -2.76 4.86
C GLY A 206 -1.73 -2.08 3.51
N GLY A 207 -0.58 -1.54 3.16
CA GLY A 207 -0.38 -0.80 1.91
C GLY A 207 -0.65 -1.60 0.64
N VAL A 208 -0.57 -2.94 0.67
CA VAL A 208 -0.92 -3.77 -0.49
C VAL A 208 -2.43 -3.84 -0.68
N THR A 209 -3.21 -3.99 0.40
CA THR A 209 -4.68 -3.89 0.32
C THR A 209 -5.11 -2.49 -0.11
N ALA A 210 -4.48 -1.46 0.46
CA ALA A 210 -4.80 -0.06 0.17
C ALA A 210 -4.14 0.47 -1.13
N SER A 211 -3.81 -0.42 -2.06
CA SER A 211 -3.32 -0.12 -3.41
C SER A 211 -3.72 -1.26 -4.35
N PHE A 212 -2.82 -1.75 -5.16
CA PHE A 212 -3.09 -2.67 -6.26
C PHE A 212 -3.97 -3.89 -5.92
N ALA A 213 -4.01 -4.38 -4.68
CA ALA A 213 -4.84 -5.56 -4.35
C ALA A 213 -6.36 -5.30 -4.51
N MET A 214 -6.82 -4.06 -4.27
CA MET A 214 -8.25 -3.68 -4.31
C MET A 214 -8.61 -2.80 -5.52
N GLU A 215 -7.75 -2.72 -6.54
CA GLU A 215 -7.94 -1.89 -7.74
C GLU A 215 -8.37 -2.69 -8.98
N ALA A 216 -8.42 -4.02 -8.88
CA ALA A 216 -8.70 -4.89 -10.01
C ALA A 216 -10.15 -4.78 -10.52
N ASP A 217 -10.35 -5.13 -11.79
CA ASP A 217 -11.67 -5.27 -12.40
C ASP A 217 -12.42 -6.46 -11.80
N ILE A 218 -11.68 -7.54 -11.47
CA ILE A 218 -12.20 -8.74 -10.82
C ILE A 218 -11.32 -9.10 -9.62
N ILE A 219 -11.92 -9.16 -8.44
CA ILE A 219 -11.26 -9.47 -7.17
C ILE A 219 -11.72 -10.84 -6.68
N LEU A 220 -10.82 -11.81 -6.76
CA LEU A 220 -11.04 -13.15 -6.23
C LEU A 220 -10.31 -13.30 -4.89
N ALA A 221 -10.80 -14.18 -4.00
CA ALA A 221 -10.12 -14.48 -2.74
C ALA A 221 -10.04 -15.98 -2.47
N GLU A 222 -8.97 -16.42 -1.79
CA GLU A 222 -8.92 -17.76 -1.21
C GLU A 222 -9.80 -17.83 0.06
N PRO A 223 -10.47 -18.98 0.32
CA PRO A 223 -11.24 -19.14 1.55
C PRO A 223 -10.42 -18.86 2.79
N LYS A 224 -11.03 -18.16 3.76
CA LYS A 224 -10.43 -17.82 5.06
C LYS A 224 -9.18 -16.94 5.00
N ALA A 225 -8.82 -16.38 3.85
CA ALA A 225 -7.70 -15.46 3.74
C ALA A 225 -7.93 -14.22 4.63
N LEU A 226 -6.90 -13.78 5.34
CA LEU A 226 -6.91 -12.54 6.10
C LEU A 226 -6.67 -11.38 5.13
N ILE A 227 -7.67 -10.52 5.00
CA ILE A 227 -7.65 -9.37 4.07
C ILE A 227 -8.15 -8.15 4.83
N GLY A 228 -7.39 -7.07 4.84
CA GLY A 228 -7.81 -5.84 5.52
C GLY A 228 -6.76 -4.75 5.41
N PHE A 229 -7.16 -3.52 5.71
CA PHE A 229 -6.24 -2.38 5.72
C PHE A 229 -5.34 -2.43 6.95
N ALA A 230 -5.89 -2.22 8.13
CA ALA A 230 -5.13 -2.37 9.37
C ALA A 230 -5.14 -3.83 9.83
N GLY A 231 -3.97 -4.42 10.08
CA GLY A 231 -3.91 -5.78 10.60
C GLY A 231 -4.61 -5.93 11.98
N PRO A 232 -5.12 -7.12 12.33
CA PRO A 232 -5.88 -7.33 13.58
C PRO A 232 -5.18 -6.82 14.82
N ARG A 233 -3.86 -7.03 14.92
CA ARG A 233 -3.05 -6.53 16.06
C ARG A 233 -2.99 -5.00 16.14
N VAL A 234 -2.96 -4.34 14.98
CA VAL A 234 -2.94 -2.88 14.92
C VAL A 234 -4.27 -2.33 15.41
N ILE A 235 -5.38 -2.90 14.94
CA ILE A 235 -6.73 -2.50 15.38
C ILE A 235 -6.88 -2.71 16.89
N GLU A 236 -6.57 -3.90 17.40
CA GLU A 236 -6.67 -4.21 18.84
C GLU A 236 -5.80 -3.29 19.72
N GLN A 237 -4.59 -2.95 19.25
CA GLN A 237 -3.70 -2.06 19.99
C GLN A 237 -4.13 -0.59 19.92
N THR A 238 -4.73 -0.16 18.81
CA THR A 238 -5.14 1.23 18.63
C THR A 238 -6.50 1.52 19.25
N THR A 239 -7.46 0.60 19.09
CA THR A 239 -8.84 0.80 19.55
C THR A 239 -9.15 0.15 20.88
N GLY A 240 -8.31 -0.79 21.35
CA GLY A 240 -8.59 -1.62 22.52
C GLY A 240 -9.72 -2.64 22.35
N GLN A 241 -10.29 -2.74 21.15
CA GLN A 241 -11.41 -3.62 20.85
C GLN A 241 -10.93 -5.01 20.46
N ARG A 242 -11.65 -6.04 20.93
CA ARG A 242 -11.46 -7.41 20.43
C ARG A 242 -12.27 -7.57 19.14
N LEU A 243 -11.61 -8.09 18.11
CA LEU A 243 -12.24 -8.30 16.82
C LEU A 243 -13.20 -9.49 16.85
N PRO A 244 -14.37 -9.40 16.20
CA PRO A 244 -15.29 -10.52 16.06
C PRO A 244 -14.66 -11.72 15.37
N ALA A 245 -15.18 -12.92 15.64
CA ALA A 245 -14.74 -14.11 14.91
C ALA A 245 -15.12 -14.00 13.43
N GLY A 246 -14.16 -14.30 12.55
CA GLY A 246 -14.38 -14.19 11.10
C GLY A 246 -14.10 -12.79 10.52
N PHE A 247 -13.86 -11.78 11.36
CA PHE A 247 -13.56 -10.43 10.92
C PHE A 247 -12.31 -10.38 10.03
N GLN A 248 -12.34 -9.56 8.98
CA GLN A 248 -11.30 -9.46 7.95
C GLN A 248 -10.95 -10.79 7.24
N ARG A 249 -11.88 -11.77 7.20
CA ARG A 249 -11.71 -12.96 6.38
C ARG A 249 -12.33 -12.75 4.99
N ALA A 250 -11.92 -13.55 4.03
CA ALA A 250 -12.46 -13.49 2.67
C ALA A 250 -13.99 -13.51 2.65
N GLU A 251 -14.59 -14.34 3.51
CA GLU A 251 -16.04 -14.47 3.66
C GLU A 251 -16.68 -13.15 4.15
N PHE A 252 -16.04 -12.47 5.10
CA PHE A 252 -16.45 -11.14 5.56
C PHE A 252 -16.39 -10.10 4.43
N LEU A 253 -15.32 -10.09 3.64
CA LEU A 253 -15.19 -9.15 2.52
C LEU A 253 -16.20 -9.44 1.41
N LEU A 254 -16.53 -10.72 1.16
CA LEU A 254 -17.57 -11.11 0.21
C LEU A 254 -18.94 -10.61 0.66
N GLU A 255 -19.27 -10.79 1.95
CA GLU A 255 -20.54 -10.33 2.56
C GLU A 255 -20.67 -8.80 2.49
N HIS A 256 -19.56 -8.05 2.62
CA HIS A 256 -19.53 -6.59 2.54
C HIS A 256 -19.30 -6.05 1.11
N GLY A 257 -19.24 -6.91 0.10
CA GLY A 257 -19.17 -6.52 -1.31
C GLY A 257 -17.80 -6.03 -1.80
N PHE A 258 -16.70 -6.38 -1.11
CA PHE A 258 -15.33 -6.00 -1.49
C PHE A 258 -14.59 -7.10 -2.26
N VAL A 259 -15.17 -8.27 -2.39
CA VAL A 259 -14.63 -9.41 -3.15
C VAL A 259 -15.74 -9.95 -4.03
N ASP A 260 -15.45 -10.22 -5.31
CA ASP A 260 -16.45 -10.72 -6.26
C ASP A 260 -16.76 -12.20 -6.04
N ARG A 261 -15.73 -12.99 -5.72
CA ARG A 261 -15.90 -14.43 -5.52
C ARG A 261 -14.80 -15.03 -4.65
N ILE A 262 -15.17 -15.98 -3.78
CA ILE A 262 -14.23 -16.87 -3.10
C ILE A 262 -14.04 -18.12 -3.98
N VAL A 263 -12.76 -18.45 -4.26
CA VAL A 263 -12.40 -19.56 -5.17
C VAL A 263 -11.45 -20.55 -4.49
N GLU A 264 -11.88 -21.79 -4.41
CA GLU A 264 -11.08 -22.90 -3.89
C GLU A 264 -9.84 -23.12 -4.77
N ARG A 265 -8.71 -23.49 -4.17
CA ARG A 265 -7.43 -23.62 -4.90
C ARG A 265 -7.47 -24.59 -6.08
N HIS A 266 -8.23 -25.67 -5.97
CA HIS A 266 -8.35 -26.64 -7.03
C HIS A 266 -9.15 -26.14 -8.24
N GLU A 267 -9.98 -25.10 -8.04
CA GLU A 267 -10.79 -24.48 -9.09
C GLU A 267 -10.12 -23.25 -9.73
N GLN A 268 -9.08 -22.67 -9.09
CA GLN A 268 -8.50 -21.39 -9.52
C GLN A 268 -8.08 -21.39 -10.98
N LYS A 269 -7.37 -22.44 -11.45
CA LYS A 269 -6.94 -22.50 -12.86
C LYS A 269 -8.13 -22.47 -13.80
N LYS A 270 -9.18 -23.26 -13.52
CA LYS A 270 -10.38 -23.29 -14.34
C LYS A 270 -11.08 -21.94 -14.37
N VAL A 271 -11.33 -21.34 -13.20
CA VAL A 271 -12.00 -20.03 -13.08
C VAL A 271 -11.22 -18.95 -13.83
N LEU A 272 -9.89 -18.90 -13.68
CA LEU A 272 -9.06 -17.95 -14.40
C LEU A 272 -9.08 -18.17 -15.91
N THR A 273 -9.04 -19.43 -16.37
CA THR A 273 -9.20 -19.76 -17.80
C THR A 273 -10.54 -19.25 -18.34
N ASP A 274 -11.63 -19.56 -17.65
CA ASP A 274 -12.98 -19.16 -18.07
C ASP A 274 -13.10 -17.62 -18.16
N ILE A 275 -12.57 -16.90 -17.17
CA ILE A 275 -12.58 -15.42 -17.14
C ILE A 275 -11.72 -14.85 -18.28
N LEU A 276 -10.51 -15.36 -18.48
CA LEU A 276 -9.63 -14.90 -19.56
C LEU A 276 -10.28 -15.13 -20.94
N HIS A 277 -10.85 -16.29 -21.15
CA HIS A 277 -11.53 -16.63 -22.40
C HIS A 277 -12.72 -15.70 -22.70
N LEU A 278 -13.54 -15.40 -21.69
CA LEU A 278 -14.66 -14.46 -21.83
C LEU A 278 -14.22 -13.04 -22.24
N HIS A 279 -13.02 -12.62 -21.88
CA HIS A 279 -12.49 -11.30 -22.20
C HIS A 279 -11.68 -11.30 -23.51
N SER A 280 -11.09 -12.43 -23.92
CA SER A 280 -10.37 -12.53 -25.20
C SER A 280 -11.31 -12.41 -26.40
N VAL A 281 -12.48 -13.03 -26.33
CA VAL A 281 -13.49 -13.01 -27.41
C VAL A 281 -14.05 -11.61 -27.65
N SER A 282 -14.08 -10.73 -26.62
CA SER A 282 -14.56 -9.33 -26.78
C SER A 282 -13.51 -8.39 -27.37
N ALA A 283 -12.22 -8.75 -27.39
CA ALA A 283 -11.15 -7.90 -27.91
C ALA A 283 -11.12 -7.83 -29.45
N GLU A 284 -11.69 -8.83 -30.15
CA GLU A 284 -11.75 -8.85 -31.62
C GLU A 284 -12.71 -7.80 -32.22
N LEU A 285 -13.53 -7.12 -31.41
CA LEU A 285 -14.54 -6.16 -31.85
C LEU A 285 -14.09 -4.69 -31.81
N LYS A 286 -12.86 -4.36 -31.45
CA LYS A 286 -12.36 -2.96 -31.39
C LYS A 286 -11.27 -2.68 -32.41
N ILE A 287 -11.62 -1.88 -33.41
CA ILE A 287 -10.76 -1.36 -34.49
C ILE A 287 -10.07 -0.05 -34.04
N SER A 288 -8.76 -0.07 -34.10
CA SER A 288 -7.74 0.99 -34.28
C SER A 288 -8.01 2.47 -34.04
N SER A 289 -7.10 3.15 -33.34
CA SER A 289 -6.56 4.46 -33.72
C SER A 289 -5.17 4.73 -33.11
N PHE A 290 -4.30 5.32 -33.93
CA PHE A 290 -2.87 5.62 -33.68
C PHE A 290 -2.66 7.00 -33.05
N ALA A 291 -1.56 7.20 -32.31
CA ALA A 291 -0.85 8.48 -32.22
C ALA A 291 0.62 8.33 -31.79
N GLU A 292 1.48 9.16 -32.35
CA GLU A 292 2.94 9.18 -32.28
C GLU A 292 3.50 9.96 -31.09
N LYS A 293 4.78 9.70 -30.78
CA LYS A 293 5.57 10.25 -29.65
C LYS A 293 6.27 11.55 -29.98
N THR A 294 6.51 12.39 -28.97
CA THR A 294 7.55 13.43 -28.97
C THR A 294 8.22 13.54 -27.58
N GLU A 295 9.54 13.68 -27.56
CA GLU A 295 10.41 13.76 -26.37
C GLU A 295 10.59 15.22 -25.90
N ILE A 296 10.75 15.45 -24.59
CA ILE A 296 11.09 16.76 -24.00
C ILE A 296 12.18 16.63 -22.91
N GLU A 297 13.10 17.58 -22.92
CA GLU A 297 14.33 17.68 -22.14
C GLU A 297 14.14 18.24 -20.71
N ASN A 298 15.07 17.86 -19.81
CA ASN A 298 15.10 18.20 -18.38
C ASN A 298 15.78 19.55 -18.08
N VAL A 299 15.21 20.32 -17.14
CA VAL A 299 15.82 21.52 -16.54
C VAL A 299 16.11 21.25 -15.04
N LYS A 300 17.34 21.53 -14.62
CA LYS A 300 17.82 21.38 -13.22
C LYS A 300 17.48 22.60 -12.38
N ALA A 301 17.00 22.38 -11.14
CA ALA A 301 16.76 23.41 -10.12
C ALA A 301 17.89 23.45 -9.06
N ALA A 302 18.13 24.63 -8.50
CA ALA A 302 19.21 24.96 -7.58
C ALA A 302 18.97 24.48 -6.15
N GLU A 303 20.07 24.13 -5.44
CA GLU A 303 20.06 23.68 -4.04
C GLU A 303 20.11 24.87 -3.07
N GLU A 304 19.18 24.95 -2.13
CA GLU A 304 19.24 25.83 -0.97
C GLU A 304 19.57 25.03 0.29
N ASN A 305 20.55 25.54 1.07
CA ASN A 305 21.01 24.95 2.32
C ASN A 305 20.03 25.29 3.47
N ILE A 306 19.19 24.33 3.86
CA ILE A 306 18.34 24.46 5.06
C ILE A 306 19.17 23.98 6.28
N GLN A 307 19.54 24.90 7.18
CA GLN A 307 20.26 24.57 8.42
C GLN A 307 19.36 23.77 9.38
N LYS A 308 19.88 22.66 9.89
CA LYS A 308 19.23 21.83 10.91
C LYS A 308 19.23 22.52 12.28
N LYS A 309 18.21 23.33 12.59
CA LYS A 309 18.03 23.94 13.92
C LYS A 309 17.36 22.99 14.93
N TYR A 310 16.50 22.06 14.44
CA TYR A 310 15.67 21.16 15.25
C TYR A 310 15.86 19.71 14.86
N SER A 311 15.71 18.80 15.85
CA SER A 311 15.73 17.34 15.60
C SER A 311 14.47 16.89 14.86
N ALA A 312 14.51 15.67 14.28
CA ALA A 312 13.32 15.10 13.65
C ALA A 312 12.16 14.92 14.66
N TRP A 313 12.48 14.60 15.89
CA TRP A 313 11.47 14.50 16.97
C TRP A 313 10.85 15.85 17.33
N ASP A 314 11.63 16.95 17.34
CA ASP A 314 11.08 18.28 17.58
C ASP A 314 10.08 18.66 16.48
N ARG A 315 10.39 18.33 15.22
CA ARG A 315 9.45 18.52 14.08
C ARG A 315 8.16 17.71 14.25
N VAL A 316 8.26 16.46 14.73
CA VAL A 316 7.07 15.65 15.09
C VAL A 316 6.24 16.32 16.18
N CYS A 317 6.89 16.88 17.21
CA CYS A 317 6.19 17.61 18.26
C CYS A 317 5.52 18.90 17.74
N PHE A 318 6.20 19.67 16.89
CA PHE A 318 5.65 20.88 16.28
C PHE A 318 4.47 20.56 15.35
N SER A 319 4.55 19.50 14.52
CA SER A 319 3.44 19.08 13.66
C SER A 319 2.19 18.70 14.45
N ARG A 320 2.33 18.32 15.72
CA ARG A 320 1.25 17.92 16.63
C ARG A 320 0.75 19.03 17.55
N ASP A 321 1.33 20.23 17.49
CA ASP A 321 0.92 21.32 18.35
C ASP A 321 -0.56 21.67 18.11
N LYS A 322 -1.33 21.75 19.20
CA LYS A 322 -2.76 22.05 19.15
C LYS A 322 -3.09 23.49 18.69
N LYS A 323 -2.12 24.39 18.77
CA LYS A 323 -2.27 25.77 18.31
C LYS A 323 -2.01 25.93 16.82
N ARG A 324 -1.41 24.92 16.19
CA ARG A 324 -1.08 24.92 14.77
C ARG A 324 -2.35 25.11 13.94
N PRO A 325 -2.31 25.96 12.88
CA PRO A 325 -3.43 26.11 11.96
C PRO A 325 -3.85 24.77 11.36
N ILE A 326 -5.15 24.54 11.26
CA ILE A 326 -5.77 23.36 10.68
C ILE A 326 -6.22 23.61 9.24
N GLY A 327 -6.68 22.58 8.53
CA GLY A 327 -7.10 22.67 7.13
C GLY A 327 -8.04 23.83 6.84
N TYR A 328 -9.05 24.02 7.67
CA TYR A 328 -10.02 25.12 7.55
C TYR A 328 -9.39 26.52 7.69
N ASP A 329 -8.32 26.66 8.47
CA ASP A 329 -7.62 27.95 8.60
C ASP A 329 -6.88 28.31 7.30
N TYR A 330 -6.28 27.31 6.61
CA TYR A 330 -5.68 27.51 5.28
C TYR A 330 -6.74 27.83 4.23
N ILE A 331 -7.91 27.17 4.29
CA ILE A 331 -9.03 27.51 3.40
C ILE A 331 -9.44 28.97 3.60
N ASN A 332 -9.67 29.40 4.84
CA ASN A 332 -10.08 30.79 5.14
C ASN A 332 -9.03 31.84 4.75
N ALA A 333 -7.74 31.50 4.83
CA ALA A 333 -6.66 32.42 4.50
C ALA A 333 -6.41 32.52 2.98
N LEU A 334 -6.71 31.49 2.22
CA LEU A 334 -6.31 31.38 0.81
C LEU A 334 -7.49 31.41 -0.18
N ILE A 335 -8.70 31.06 0.26
CA ILE A 335 -9.84 30.82 -0.64
C ILE A 335 -10.97 31.79 -0.34
N ASP A 336 -11.37 32.53 -1.35
CA ASP A 336 -12.53 33.41 -1.28
C ASP A 336 -13.82 32.62 -1.61
N GLN A 337 -14.93 33.00 -0.97
CA GLN A 337 -16.27 32.48 -1.24
C GLN A 337 -16.29 30.93 -1.24
N PHE A 338 -15.74 30.30 -0.22
CA PHE A 338 -15.73 28.84 -0.11
C PHE A 338 -17.13 28.28 0.15
N TYR A 339 -17.54 27.33 -0.67
CA TYR A 339 -18.77 26.54 -0.53
C TYR A 339 -18.42 25.10 -0.19
N GLU A 340 -18.65 24.71 1.07
CA GLU A 340 -18.42 23.36 1.53
C GLU A 340 -19.49 22.38 1.00
N PHE A 341 -19.07 21.19 0.61
CA PHE A 341 -19.93 20.09 0.18
C PHE A 341 -19.75 18.87 1.07
N HIS A 342 -20.85 18.35 1.58
CA HIS A 342 -20.89 17.27 2.54
C HIS A 342 -21.18 15.90 1.89
N GLY A 343 -20.74 14.84 2.57
CA GLY A 343 -21.11 13.45 2.34
C GLY A 343 -20.53 12.77 1.11
N ASP A 344 -20.42 11.46 1.20
CA ASP A 344 -19.96 10.58 0.12
C ASP A 344 -21.09 10.21 -0.88
N ARG A 345 -22.35 10.60 -0.61
CA ARG A 345 -23.58 10.25 -1.34
C ARG A 345 -23.93 8.74 -1.32
N ILE A 346 -23.31 7.98 -0.43
CA ILE A 346 -23.53 6.54 -0.28
C ILE A 346 -24.05 6.24 1.12
N MET A 347 -23.38 6.78 2.16
CA MET A 347 -23.70 6.48 3.56
C MET A 347 -23.84 7.74 4.42
N THR A 348 -22.78 8.54 4.60
CA THR A 348 -22.76 9.66 5.53
C THR A 348 -21.70 10.69 5.18
N ASP A 349 -21.59 11.73 6.00
CA ASP A 349 -20.51 12.70 5.96
C ASP A 349 -19.39 12.32 6.93
N ASP A 350 -18.16 12.71 6.59
CA ASP A 350 -16.98 12.63 7.45
C ASP A 350 -16.42 14.03 7.69
N LYS A 351 -16.50 14.50 8.93
CA LYS A 351 -16.02 15.82 9.35
C LYS A 351 -14.49 15.91 9.39
N ALA A 352 -13.78 14.77 9.39
CA ALA A 352 -12.32 14.77 9.28
C ALA A 352 -11.82 15.24 7.90
N VAL A 353 -12.75 15.49 6.96
CA VAL A 353 -12.45 16.09 5.64
C VAL A 353 -13.41 17.25 5.40
N THR A 354 -12.88 18.46 5.30
CA THR A 354 -13.56 19.62 4.71
C THR A 354 -13.27 19.66 3.22
N ALA A 355 -14.30 19.69 2.39
CA ALA A 355 -14.12 19.69 0.95
C ALA A 355 -15.20 20.53 0.25
N GLY A 356 -14.81 21.30 -0.78
CA GLY A 356 -15.73 22.20 -1.46
C GLY A 356 -15.09 22.91 -2.66
N ILE A 357 -15.74 23.98 -3.08
CA ILE A 357 -15.28 24.84 -4.18
C ILE A 357 -15.20 26.29 -3.69
N GLY A 358 -14.28 27.05 -4.25
CA GLY A 358 -14.15 28.49 -3.96
C GLY A 358 -13.28 29.17 -5.02
N PHE A 359 -12.86 30.39 -4.73
CA PHE A 359 -11.99 31.14 -5.63
C PHE A 359 -10.61 31.31 -4.99
N PHE A 360 -9.58 31.01 -5.73
CA PHE A 360 -8.21 31.37 -5.43
C PHE A 360 -7.78 32.49 -6.38
N ASN A 361 -7.54 33.69 -5.89
CA ASN A 361 -7.23 34.86 -6.71
C ASN A 361 -8.16 35.03 -7.93
N GLY A 362 -9.46 34.82 -7.74
CA GLY A 362 -10.49 34.90 -8.80
C GLY A 362 -10.58 33.67 -9.72
N GLN A 363 -9.71 32.69 -9.59
CA GLN A 363 -9.78 31.42 -10.31
C GLN A 363 -10.58 30.38 -9.51
N PRO A 364 -11.61 29.73 -10.11
CA PRO A 364 -12.32 28.64 -9.44
C PRO A 364 -11.41 27.45 -9.15
N VAL A 365 -11.41 26.96 -7.92
CA VAL A 365 -10.64 25.80 -7.47
C VAL A 365 -11.52 24.84 -6.67
N THR A 366 -11.14 23.57 -6.64
CA THR A 366 -11.68 22.59 -5.70
C THR A 366 -10.68 22.42 -4.57
N VAL A 367 -11.15 22.48 -3.33
CA VAL A 367 -10.29 22.41 -2.13
C VAL A 367 -10.72 21.23 -1.27
N ILE A 368 -9.75 20.48 -0.78
CA ILE A 368 -9.93 19.32 0.09
C ILE A 368 -8.92 19.45 1.23
N ALA A 369 -9.39 19.42 2.47
CA ALA A 369 -8.53 19.58 3.65
C ALA A 369 -8.85 18.51 4.69
N GLN A 370 -7.81 17.91 5.27
CA GLN A 370 -7.95 17.07 6.46
C GLN A 370 -8.00 17.95 7.70
N GLU A 371 -8.94 17.63 8.60
CA GLU A 371 -9.26 18.44 9.77
C GLU A 371 -8.77 17.78 11.05
N LYS A 372 -7.64 18.24 11.57
CA LYS A 372 -7.03 17.68 12.78
C LYS A 372 -7.92 17.74 14.02
N ASN A 373 -8.83 18.71 14.10
CA ASN A 373 -9.77 18.86 15.21
C ASN A 373 -10.88 17.79 15.20
N GLU A 374 -11.10 17.15 14.06
CA GLU A 374 -12.09 16.10 13.88
C GLU A 374 -11.36 14.76 13.72
N ASN A 375 -11.52 13.85 14.67
CA ASN A 375 -10.87 12.54 14.69
C ASN A 375 -9.36 12.60 14.38
N PHE A 376 -8.65 13.65 14.81
CA PHE A 376 -7.22 13.90 14.50
C PHE A 376 -6.89 13.96 12.98
N GLY A 377 -7.85 14.25 12.12
CA GLY A 377 -7.66 14.19 10.67
C GLY A 377 -7.67 12.76 10.11
N MET A 378 -7.97 11.76 10.93
CA MET A 378 -8.06 10.36 10.49
C MET A 378 -9.35 10.12 9.74
N CYS A 379 -9.30 10.25 8.42
CA CYS A 379 -10.45 10.07 7.54
C CYS A 379 -10.98 8.64 7.59
N SER A 380 -12.30 8.52 7.66
CA SER A 380 -13.05 7.28 7.41
C SER A 380 -13.12 6.99 5.90
N PRO A 381 -13.60 5.80 5.46
CA PRO A 381 -13.85 5.51 4.06
C PRO A 381 -14.74 6.55 3.37
N GLN A 382 -15.74 7.08 4.09
CA GLN A 382 -16.64 8.11 3.61
C GLN A 382 -15.92 9.43 3.32
N GLY A 383 -14.93 9.80 4.12
CA GLY A 383 -14.10 10.98 3.90
C GLY A 383 -13.29 10.89 2.60
N TYR A 384 -12.65 9.75 2.34
CA TYR A 384 -11.93 9.53 1.08
C TYR A 384 -12.86 9.49 -0.12
N ARG A 385 -14.04 8.89 -0.02
CA ARG A 385 -15.06 8.88 -1.08
C ARG A 385 -15.62 10.29 -1.35
N LYS A 386 -15.84 11.09 -0.29
CA LYS A 386 -16.21 12.51 -0.42
C LYS A 386 -15.13 13.27 -1.20
N ALA A 387 -13.87 13.12 -0.82
CA ALA A 387 -12.75 13.73 -1.52
C ALA A 387 -12.72 13.35 -3.00
N LEU A 388 -12.77 12.05 -3.32
CA LEU A 388 -12.75 11.55 -4.70
C LEU A 388 -13.95 12.06 -5.53
N ARG A 389 -15.12 12.10 -4.93
CA ARG A 389 -16.32 12.64 -5.58
C ARG A 389 -16.10 14.08 -6.05
N LEU A 390 -15.46 14.91 -5.22
CA LEU A 390 -15.16 16.30 -5.57
C LEU A 390 -13.99 16.43 -6.53
N MET A 391 -13.00 15.54 -6.48
CA MET A 391 -11.92 15.47 -7.45
C MET A 391 -12.45 15.16 -8.87
N ARG A 392 -13.36 14.17 -9.01
CA ARG A 392 -14.03 13.88 -10.28
C ARG A 392 -14.90 15.04 -10.77
N GLN A 393 -15.53 15.77 -9.84
CA GLN A 393 -16.26 16.99 -10.19
C GLN A 393 -15.31 18.10 -10.67
N ALA A 394 -14.13 18.21 -10.03
CA ALA A 394 -13.09 19.16 -10.44
C ALA A 394 -12.61 18.88 -11.86
N GLU A 395 -12.30 17.62 -12.18
CA GLU A 395 -11.93 17.19 -13.52
C GLU A 395 -13.01 17.54 -14.56
N LYS A 396 -14.28 17.19 -14.27
CA LYS A 396 -15.41 17.48 -15.17
C LYS A 396 -15.55 18.96 -15.52
N PHE A 397 -15.21 19.85 -14.60
CA PHE A 397 -15.34 21.29 -14.76
C PHE A 397 -13.99 22.02 -14.91
N HIS A 398 -12.91 21.26 -15.13
CA HIS A 398 -11.54 21.75 -15.35
C HIS A 398 -11.04 22.70 -14.24
N ARG A 399 -11.41 22.40 -12.97
CA ARG A 399 -10.94 23.17 -11.81
C ARG A 399 -9.68 22.51 -11.24
N PRO A 400 -8.60 23.25 -10.99
CA PRO A 400 -7.47 22.76 -10.21
C PRO A 400 -7.90 22.28 -8.82
N ILE A 401 -7.17 21.33 -8.28
CA ILE A 401 -7.42 20.73 -6.97
C ILE A 401 -6.30 21.13 -6.01
N LEU A 402 -6.67 21.69 -4.86
CA LEU A 402 -5.77 22.00 -3.76
C LEU A 402 -6.09 21.08 -2.58
N CYS A 403 -5.13 20.26 -2.15
CA CYS A 403 -5.26 19.37 -1.00
C CYS A 403 -4.39 19.86 0.15
N PHE A 404 -4.98 20.07 1.34
CA PHE A 404 -4.26 20.31 2.59
C PHE A 404 -4.28 19.04 3.43
N VAL A 405 -3.10 18.50 3.72
CA VAL A 405 -2.94 17.17 4.33
C VAL A 405 -2.46 17.32 5.77
N ASP A 406 -3.25 16.84 6.73
CA ASP A 406 -2.88 16.77 8.14
C ASP A 406 -3.58 15.58 8.82
N THR A 407 -2.90 14.43 8.84
CA THR A 407 -3.39 13.21 9.47
C THR A 407 -2.26 12.33 9.98
N PRO A 408 -2.36 11.72 11.16
CA PRO A 408 -1.42 10.67 11.61
C PRO A 408 -1.60 9.35 10.85
N GLY A 409 -2.67 9.21 10.06
CA GLY A 409 -3.04 8.04 9.27
C GLY A 409 -4.53 8.00 8.99
N ALA A 410 -4.98 6.98 8.27
CA ALA A 410 -6.41 6.76 8.04
C ALA A 410 -7.09 6.18 9.28
N ALA A 411 -8.39 6.39 9.43
CA ALA A 411 -9.18 5.77 10.48
C ALA A 411 -9.01 4.25 10.44
N CYS A 412 -8.89 3.64 11.60
CA CYS A 412 -8.77 2.19 11.76
C CYS A 412 -9.79 1.71 12.80
N GLY A 413 -10.26 0.49 12.66
CA GLY A 413 -11.27 -0.08 13.53
C GLY A 413 -12.27 -0.91 12.76
N ILE A 414 -13.24 -1.47 13.47
CA ILE A 414 -14.26 -2.35 12.90
C ILE A 414 -15.04 -1.61 11.81
N GLU A 415 -15.60 -0.46 12.13
CA GLU A 415 -16.41 0.34 11.21
C GLU A 415 -15.63 0.77 9.94
N ALA A 416 -14.37 1.15 10.09
CA ALA A 416 -13.52 1.51 8.96
C ALA A 416 -13.29 0.33 8.00
N GLU A 417 -13.08 -0.87 8.53
CA GLU A 417 -12.92 -2.08 7.72
C GLU A 417 -14.24 -2.55 7.10
N GLU A 418 -15.37 -2.48 7.86
CA GLU A 418 -16.72 -2.80 7.37
C GLU A 418 -17.13 -1.90 6.20
N HIS A 419 -16.68 -0.64 6.22
CA HIS A 419 -16.96 0.33 5.17
C HIS A 419 -15.87 0.41 4.09
N GLY A 420 -14.84 -0.47 4.12
CA GLY A 420 -13.84 -0.61 3.07
C GLY A 420 -12.76 0.44 3.06
N GLN A 421 -12.10 0.67 4.21
CA GLN A 421 -11.01 1.65 4.33
C GLN A 421 -9.90 1.45 3.28
N GLY A 422 -9.48 0.19 3.09
CA GLY A 422 -8.45 -0.15 2.11
C GLY A 422 -8.86 0.16 0.68
N GLU A 423 -10.10 -0.16 0.30
CA GLU A 423 -10.66 0.14 -1.01
C GLU A 423 -10.76 1.65 -1.25
N ALA A 424 -11.27 2.41 -0.28
CA ALA A 424 -11.43 3.86 -0.44
C ALA A 424 -10.09 4.58 -0.66
N ILE A 425 -9.03 4.17 0.06
CA ILE A 425 -7.67 4.68 -0.14
C ILE A 425 -7.15 4.26 -1.53
N ALA A 426 -7.22 2.97 -1.85
CA ALA A 426 -6.75 2.42 -3.13
C ALA A 426 -7.42 3.12 -4.31
N ARG A 427 -8.72 3.32 -4.26
CA ARG A 427 -9.49 4.02 -5.29
C ARG A 427 -9.03 5.48 -5.47
N ASN A 428 -8.71 6.19 -4.38
CA ASN A 428 -8.16 7.54 -4.48
C ASN A 428 -6.79 7.55 -5.19
N LEU A 429 -5.88 6.62 -4.83
CA LEU A 429 -4.57 6.52 -5.50
C LEU A 429 -4.71 6.27 -7.00
N PHE A 430 -5.56 5.31 -7.35
CA PHE A 430 -5.83 4.90 -8.71
C PHE A 430 -6.40 6.05 -9.55
N GLU A 431 -7.47 6.68 -9.10
CA GLU A 431 -8.15 7.74 -9.83
C GLU A 431 -7.33 9.04 -9.89
N MET A 432 -6.73 9.47 -8.78
CA MET A 432 -5.89 10.68 -8.77
C MET A 432 -4.73 10.59 -9.75
N SER A 433 -4.20 9.38 -9.99
CA SER A 433 -3.07 9.17 -10.91
C SER A 433 -3.37 9.61 -12.34
N SER A 434 -4.64 9.64 -12.76
CA SER A 434 -5.08 9.93 -14.12
C SER A 434 -6.02 11.13 -14.27
N LEU A 435 -6.34 11.86 -13.19
CA LEU A 435 -7.18 13.05 -13.28
C LEU A 435 -6.56 14.09 -14.22
N LYS A 436 -7.36 14.56 -15.18
CA LYS A 436 -6.97 15.50 -16.25
C LYS A 436 -7.06 16.97 -15.80
N THR A 437 -6.78 17.23 -14.54
CA THR A 437 -6.74 18.57 -13.96
C THR A 437 -5.57 18.70 -12.99
N PRO A 438 -4.95 19.89 -12.82
CA PRO A 438 -3.82 20.07 -11.91
C PRO A 438 -4.19 19.72 -10.46
N ILE A 439 -3.30 19.01 -9.78
CA ILE A 439 -3.44 18.63 -8.37
C ILE A 439 -2.20 19.10 -7.63
N LEU A 440 -2.40 19.94 -6.61
CA LEU A 440 -1.38 20.34 -5.65
C LEU A 440 -1.75 19.82 -4.27
N SER A 441 -0.81 19.16 -3.61
CA SER A 441 -0.99 18.70 -2.23
C SER A 441 0.04 19.35 -1.31
N ILE A 442 -0.41 19.89 -0.19
CA ILE A 442 0.41 20.59 0.79
C ILE A 442 0.27 19.90 2.14
N LEU A 443 1.36 19.33 2.64
CA LEU A 443 1.40 18.77 3.99
C LEU A 443 1.57 19.92 4.99
N ILE A 444 0.52 20.14 5.78
CA ILE A 444 0.46 21.26 6.74
C ILE A 444 0.75 20.83 8.19
N GLY A 445 0.78 19.53 8.48
CA GLY A 445 1.05 18.96 9.79
C GLY A 445 1.61 17.54 9.69
N GLU A 446 0.89 16.53 10.15
CA GLU A 446 1.29 15.14 10.01
C GLU A 446 0.84 14.58 8.66
N GLY A 447 1.73 13.90 7.95
CA GLY A 447 1.45 13.11 6.75
C GLY A 447 1.63 11.63 7.03
N GLY A 448 0.61 10.98 7.56
CA GLY A 448 0.68 9.58 7.99
C GLY A 448 0.22 8.59 6.93
N SER A 449 1.15 7.75 6.45
CA SER A 449 0.89 6.52 5.70
C SER A 449 0.00 6.71 4.45
N GLY A 450 -0.74 5.66 4.09
CA GLY A 450 -1.72 5.67 3.00
C GLY A 450 -2.85 6.69 3.20
N GLY A 451 -3.13 7.07 4.45
CA GLY A 451 -4.13 8.09 4.77
C GLY A 451 -3.78 9.47 4.24
N ALA A 452 -2.51 9.86 4.32
CA ALA A 452 -2.00 11.07 3.72
C ALA A 452 -1.83 10.92 2.19
N LEU A 453 -1.28 9.79 1.75
CA LEU A 453 -1.01 9.53 0.34
C LEU A 453 -2.30 9.54 -0.51
N ALA A 454 -3.44 9.12 0.06
CA ALA A 454 -4.75 9.14 -0.62
C ALA A 454 -5.22 10.54 -1.03
N LEU A 455 -4.53 11.61 -0.57
CA LEU A 455 -4.72 12.99 -1.01
C LEU A 455 -3.41 13.62 -1.55
N ALA A 456 -2.37 12.81 -1.76
CA ALA A 456 -1.04 13.30 -2.16
C ALA A 456 -0.49 12.65 -3.45
N VAL A 457 -1.34 11.99 -4.26
CA VAL A 457 -1.00 11.58 -5.63
C VAL A 457 -1.23 12.79 -6.55
N ALA A 458 -0.30 13.75 -6.49
CA ALA A 458 -0.42 15.08 -7.06
C ALA A 458 0.72 15.40 -8.05
N ASP A 459 0.57 16.46 -8.83
CA ASP A 459 1.59 16.94 -9.78
C ASP A 459 2.79 17.55 -9.04
N GLU A 460 2.54 18.25 -7.92
CA GLU A 460 3.54 18.62 -6.93
C GLU A 460 3.02 18.32 -5.52
N VAL A 461 3.92 17.94 -4.62
CA VAL A 461 3.67 17.82 -3.19
C VAL A 461 4.57 18.80 -2.46
N TRP A 462 3.97 19.74 -1.74
CA TRP A 462 4.67 20.73 -0.94
C TRP A 462 4.55 20.39 0.54
N MET A 463 5.37 21.04 1.36
CA MET A 463 5.41 20.72 2.77
C MET A 463 5.76 21.95 3.59
N MET A 464 5.06 22.16 4.71
CA MET A 464 5.48 23.14 5.71
C MET A 464 6.73 22.65 6.42
N GLU A 465 7.61 23.54 6.84
CA GLU A 465 8.93 23.21 7.40
C GLU A 465 8.87 22.26 8.60
N ASN A 466 7.88 22.44 9.47
CA ASN A 466 7.68 21.60 10.66
C ASN A 466 6.65 20.48 10.46
N ALA A 467 6.14 20.29 9.25
CA ALA A 467 5.35 19.11 8.92
C ALA A 467 6.23 17.87 8.83
N VAL A 468 5.62 16.70 8.93
CA VAL A 468 6.29 15.41 8.79
C VAL A 468 5.51 14.51 7.82
N TYR A 469 6.22 13.67 7.04
CA TYR A 469 5.58 12.72 6.13
C TYR A 469 6.27 11.37 6.21
N SER A 470 5.52 10.33 6.54
CA SER A 470 6.09 9.00 6.77
C SER A 470 5.08 7.87 6.60
N ILE A 471 5.62 6.65 6.51
CA ILE A 471 4.83 5.42 6.36
C ILE A 471 4.00 5.08 7.61
N LEU A 472 4.41 5.52 8.79
CA LEU A 472 3.69 5.39 10.06
C LEU A 472 4.31 6.32 11.11
N SER A 473 3.67 6.45 12.28
CA SER A 473 4.25 7.27 13.37
C SER A 473 5.57 6.69 13.91
N PRO A 474 6.47 7.53 14.45
CA PRO A 474 7.71 7.06 15.08
C PRO A 474 7.48 6.07 16.22
N GLU A 475 6.40 6.25 16.98
CA GLU A 475 5.99 5.31 18.05
C GLU A 475 5.59 3.95 17.48
N GLY A 476 4.82 3.95 16.39
CA GLY A 476 4.45 2.73 15.67
C GLY A 476 5.66 2.02 15.07
N PHE A 477 6.56 2.79 14.46
CA PHE A 477 7.80 2.28 13.87
C PHE A 477 8.68 1.59 14.92
N SER A 478 8.97 2.27 16.04
CA SER A 478 9.81 1.72 17.12
C SER A 478 9.15 0.53 17.83
N SER A 479 7.84 0.57 18.05
CA SER A 479 7.08 -0.55 18.61
C SER A 479 7.12 -1.80 17.73
N ILE A 480 6.97 -1.66 16.43
CA ILE A 480 6.91 -2.80 15.50
C ILE A 480 8.30 -3.36 15.21
N LEU A 481 9.29 -2.51 14.88
CA LEU A 481 10.62 -2.95 14.47
C LEU A 481 11.56 -3.23 15.64
N TRP A 482 11.52 -2.42 16.69
CA TRP A 482 12.44 -2.53 17.83
C TRP A 482 11.79 -3.12 19.08
N LYS A 483 10.46 -3.35 19.06
CA LYS A 483 9.70 -3.86 20.21
C LYS A 483 9.72 -2.93 21.45
N ASP A 484 10.01 -1.65 21.24
CA ASP A 484 10.11 -0.64 22.27
C ASP A 484 9.58 0.72 21.78
N SER A 485 8.35 1.06 22.17
CA SER A 485 7.72 2.34 21.82
C SER A 485 8.39 3.57 22.45
N LYS A 486 9.22 3.40 23.49
CA LYS A 486 9.96 4.50 24.14
C LYS A 486 11.08 5.05 23.26
N ARG A 487 11.50 4.32 22.24
CA ARG A 487 12.53 4.73 21.27
C ARG A 487 11.98 5.57 20.10
N ALA A 488 10.81 6.18 20.25
CA ALA A 488 10.18 6.99 19.21
C ALA A 488 11.05 8.15 18.70
N LYS A 489 11.84 8.79 19.57
CA LYS A 489 12.78 9.86 19.18
C LYS A 489 13.86 9.37 18.22
N GLU A 490 14.48 8.24 18.53
CA GLU A 490 15.48 7.59 17.70
C GLU A 490 14.86 7.10 16.37
N ALA A 491 13.61 6.61 16.44
CA ALA A 491 12.86 6.22 15.27
C ALA A 491 12.63 7.41 14.31
N ALA A 492 12.26 8.58 14.83
CA ALA A 492 12.04 9.77 14.02
C ALA A 492 13.29 10.16 13.21
N ASP A 493 14.47 10.08 13.80
CA ASP A 493 15.75 10.34 13.11
C ASP A 493 16.05 9.30 12.02
N SER A 494 15.77 8.02 12.31
CA SER A 494 15.99 6.91 11.36
C SER A 494 15.00 6.92 10.18
N MET A 495 13.80 7.45 10.37
CA MET A 495 12.73 7.42 9.37
C MET A 495 12.89 8.48 8.27
N LYS A 496 13.76 9.47 8.42
CA LYS A 496 13.97 10.55 7.44
C LYS A 496 12.66 11.22 7.02
N LEU A 497 11.84 11.60 8.00
CA LEU A 497 10.46 12.05 7.81
C LEU A 497 10.28 13.57 7.76
N THR A 498 11.37 14.34 7.91
CA THR A 498 11.31 15.82 7.93
C THR A 498 11.21 16.41 6.54
N ALA A 499 10.71 17.62 6.43
CA ALA A 499 10.61 18.35 5.17
C ALA A 499 11.95 18.45 4.44
N ALA A 500 13.06 18.69 5.17
CA ALA A 500 14.40 18.73 4.61
C ALA A 500 14.87 17.37 4.06
N ASP A 501 14.61 16.27 4.78
CA ASP A 501 14.96 14.94 4.32
C ASP A 501 14.18 14.56 3.05
N LEU A 502 12.88 14.88 3.02
CA LEU A 502 11.99 14.53 1.91
C LEU A 502 12.22 15.40 0.66
N LYS A 503 12.60 16.66 0.84
CA LYS A 503 13.07 17.53 -0.24
C LYS A 503 14.34 16.96 -0.88
N LYS A 504 15.31 16.57 -0.05
CA LYS A 504 16.56 15.92 -0.51
C LYS A 504 16.30 14.59 -1.22
N ALA A 505 15.32 13.83 -0.77
CA ALA A 505 14.89 12.57 -1.42
C ALA A 505 14.05 12.79 -2.68
N GLY A 506 13.69 14.02 -3.02
CA GLY A 506 12.85 14.36 -4.16
C GLY A 506 11.37 13.93 -4.00
N ILE A 507 10.93 13.65 -2.78
CA ILE A 507 9.53 13.29 -2.47
C ILE A 507 8.63 14.53 -2.48
N VAL A 508 9.15 15.68 -2.03
CA VAL A 508 8.47 16.96 -2.05
C VAL A 508 9.20 17.97 -2.91
N GLU A 509 8.46 18.78 -3.66
CA GLU A 509 9.01 19.75 -4.59
C GLU A 509 9.36 21.06 -3.91
N ARG A 510 8.62 21.47 -2.86
CA ARG A 510 8.85 22.74 -2.14
C ARG A 510 8.67 22.59 -0.64
N VAL A 511 9.43 23.37 0.12
CA VAL A 511 9.30 23.52 1.59
C VAL A 511 9.08 24.98 1.89
N PHE A 512 8.10 25.26 2.75
CA PHE A 512 7.75 26.60 3.20
C PHE A 512 8.18 26.80 4.65
N GLU A 513 8.93 27.86 4.89
CA GLU A 513 9.30 28.26 6.24
C GLU A 513 8.06 28.65 7.04
N GLU A 514 8.11 28.41 8.34
CA GLU A 514 7.05 28.76 9.25
C GLU A 514 7.60 29.14 10.63
N PRO A 515 6.88 29.91 11.45
CA PRO A 515 7.29 30.22 12.81
C PRO A 515 7.44 28.96 13.67
N GLU A 516 8.37 28.98 14.64
CA GLU A 516 8.66 27.86 15.56
C GLU A 516 7.42 27.32 16.28
N HIS A 517 6.55 28.21 16.74
CA HIS A 517 5.25 27.91 17.33
C HIS A 517 4.14 28.49 16.46
N PHE A 518 4.01 27.93 15.27
CA PHE A 518 3.08 28.42 14.28
C PHE A 518 1.63 28.37 14.79
N SER A 519 0.98 29.51 14.84
CA SER A 519 -0.40 29.67 15.28
C SER A 519 -1.22 30.48 14.26
N LYS A 520 -2.55 30.46 14.43
CA LYS A 520 -3.48 31.20 13.55
C LYS A 520 -3.15 32.68 13.41
N ASP A 521 -2.62 33.33 14.47
CA ASP A 521 -2.28 34.75 14.47
C ASP A 521 -1.13 35.09 13.50
N GLN A 522 -0.37 34.08 13.06
CA GLN A 522 0.77 34.22 12.15
C GLN A 522 0.43 33.68 10.74
N MET A 523 -0.83 33.36 10.48
CA MET A 523 -1.26 32.71 9.25
C MET A 523 -1.09 33.60 8.02
N GLU A 524 -1.23 34.91 8.14
CA GLU A 524 -1.21 35.83 7.00
C GLU A 524 0.14 35.83 6.26
N ASP A 525 1.25 35.88 7.03
CA ASP A 525 2.61 35.87 6.44
C ASP A 525 2.86 34.56 5.64
N VAL A 526 2.43 33.42 6.20
CA VAL A 526 2.55 32.11 5.55
C VAL A 526 1.61 32.01 4.35
N ALA A 527 0.40 32.53 4.46
CA ALA A 527 -0.58 32.54 3.37
C ALA A 527 -0.10 33.35 2.17
N GLU A 528 0.56 34.53 2.40
CA GLU A 528 1.13 35.33 1.33
C GLU A 528 2.22 34.59 0.55
N ALA A 529 3.14 33.89 1.26
CA ALA A 529 4.16 33.07 0.64
C ALA A 529 3.52 31.92 -0.18
N LEU A 530 2.50 31.25 0.36
CA LEU A 530 1.77 30.20 -0.34
C LEU A 530 1.04 30.73 -1.57
N ARG A 531 0.34 31.88 -1.48
CA ARG A 531 -0.41 32.48 -2.60
C ARG A 531 0.48 32.68 -3.82
N SER A 532 1.64 33.32 -3.63
CA SER A 532 2.58 33.57 -4.73
C SER A 532 3.02 32.27 -5.44
N GLN A 533 3.24 31.21 -4.68
CA GLN A 533 3.71 29.94 -5.25
C GLN A 533 2.56 29.11 -5.86
N ILE A 534 1.36 29.16 -5.27
CA ILE A 534 0.16 28.52 -5.85
C ILE A 534 -0.18 29.17 -7.19
N ASP A 535 -0.09 30.51 -7.32
CA ASP A 535 -0.27 31.19 -8.61
C ASP A 535 0.70 30.63 -9.67
N GLN A 536 1.98 30.48 -9.33
CA GLN A 536 2.97 29.91 -10.25
C GLN A 536 2.66 28.46 -10.63
N PHE A 537 2.20 27.67 -9.65
CA PHE A 537 1.76 26.29 -9.91
C PHE A 537 0.56 26.26 -10.87
N LEU A 538 -0.46 27.08 -10.63
CA LEU A 538 -1.66 27.14 -11.46
C LEU A 538 -1.34 27.63 -12.89
N LEU A 539 -0.46 28.59 -13.04
CA LEU A 539 0.02 29.05 -14.35
C LEU A 539 0.78 27.95 -15.10
N LYS A 540 1.68 27.25 -14.42
CA LYS A 540 2.50 26.20 -15.02
C LYS A 540 1.65 25.01 -15.46
N TYR A 541 0.87 24.44 -14.55
CA TYR A 541 0.14 23.20 -14.81
C TYR A 541 -1.23 23.43 -15.45
N GLY A 542 -1.84 24.58 -15.28
CA GLY A 542 -3.09 24.97 -15.93
C GLY A 542 -2.96 25.18 -17.44
N SER A 543 -1.74 25.45 -17.93
CA SER A 543 -1.44 25.58 -19.36
C SER A 543 -1.03 24.27 -20.03
N MET A 544 -0.79 23.19 -19.26
CA MET A 544 -0.41 21.89 -19.81
C MET A 544 -1.59 21.19 -20.46
N ASP A 545 -1.32 20.48 -21.55
CA ASP A 545 -2.27 19.52 -22.10
C ASP A 545 -2.56 18.40 -21.10
N SER A 546 -3.78 17.86 -21.14
CA SER A 546 -4.21 16.84 -20.18
C SER A 546 -3.39 15.54 -20.25
N ILE A 547 -2.89 15.18 -21.42
CA ILE A 547 -2.04 14.00 -21.61
C ILE A 547 -0.66 14.26 -21.02
N GLU A 548 -0.09 15.43 -21.27
CA GLU A 548 1.20 15.85 -20.71
C GLU A 548 1.13 15.92 -19.18
N LEU A 549 0.05 16.47 -18.63
CA LEU A 549 -0.18 16.56 -17.20
C LEU A 549 -0.23 15.16 -16.53
N CYS A 550 -0.98 14.23 -17.10
CA CYS A 550 -1.06 12.86 -16.60
C CYS A 550 0.29 12.14 -16.74
N GLU A 551 1.03 12.37 -17.83
CA GLU A 551 2.37 11.81 -18.02
C GLU A 551 3.35 12.37 -16.99
N HIS A 552 3.36 13.69 -16.75
CA HIS A 552 4.17 14.34 -15.72
C HIS A 552 3.92 13.69 -14.34
N ARG A 553 2.65 13.56 -13.94
CA ARG A 553 2.26 12.93 -12.67
C ARG A 553 2.70 11.46 -12.61
N TYR A 554 2.55 10.71 -13.68
CA TYR A 554 3.03 9.34 -13.77
C TYR A 554 4.54 9.24 -13.57
N GLN A 555 5.32 10.03 -14.29
CA GLN A 555 6.79 10.02 -14.20
C GLN A 555 7.29 10.46 -12.82
N ARG A 556 6.54 11.36 -12.15
CA ARG A 556 6.84 11.76 -10.78
C ARG A 556 6.87 10.57 -9.81
N PHE A 557 5.93 9.67 -9.89
CA PHE A 557 5.90 8.48 -9.02
C PHE A 557 6.71 7.31 -9.58
N ARG A 558 6.88 7.25 -10.89
CA ARG A 558 7.65 6.17 -11.56
C ARG A 558 9.13 6.14 -11.16
N LYS A 559 9.69 7.27 -10.76
CA LYS A 559 11.11 7.41 -10.38
C LYS A 559 11.48 6.71 -9.05
N TYR A 560 10.50 6.38 -8.18
CA TYR A 560 10.76 5.77 -6.86
C TYR A 560 10.83 4.21 -6.91
#